data_c4c673cbdf1114756e341ffccd908a7d
#
_entry.id   c4c673cbdf1114756e341ffccd908a7d
#
_cell.length_a   1.000
_cell.length_b   1.000
_cell.length_c   1.000
_cell.angle_alpha   90.00
_cell.angle_beta   90.00
_cell.angle_gamma   90.00
#
_symmetry.space_group_name_H-M   'P 1'
#
loop_
_entity.id
_entity.type
_entity.pdbx_description
1 polymer ?
#
loop_
_entity_poly.entity_id
_entity_poly.type
_entity_poly.pdbx_seq_one_letter_code
_entity_poly.pdbx_strand_id
1 'polypeptide(L)'
;VRDQVFPPSAALKPFVQYYWTCRHPDDVLEVMYPSGSIELCIDISDCTTVRHRGDQSMQVPKLELLGHWTIPTRAALKKGNTCLITRFHPYAGALFFPNSASEFTNQSVDFHDIFGRGSANLYDCLMEQPTIQHKVNVLEQFLLKGLTMNRRSHQNLNLIKHMCYHVSAGNNLFDIGDLSSRYGFSERYIQKLFNSWVGITPQKFFAVRRFNKSLELLRSSAEPMTSIAFSCGYYDQAHFIKEFKSYTGLTPMQVKSL
;
A
#
# COMPACT_ATOMS: atom_id res chain seq x y z
N VAL A 1 -3.55 -11.47 9.86
CA VAL A 1 -2.41 -12.42 9.81
C VAL A 1 -2.21 -12.86 8.37
N ARG A 2 -0.97 -12.83 7.86
CA ARG A 2 -0.65 -13.37 6.52
C ARG A 2 -0.62 -14.89 6.61
N ASP A 3 -1.44 -15.56 5.78
CA ASP A 3 -1.48 -17.04 5.78
C ASP A 3 -0.45 -17.62 4.80
N GLN A 4 -0.44 -17.11 3.57
CA GLN A 4 0.47 -17.58 2.52
C GLN A 4 1.01 -16.37 1.72
N VAL A 5 2.25 -16.47 1.27
CA VAL A 5 2.91 -15.45 0.43
C VAL A 5 3.40 -16.11 -0.85
N PHE A 6 3.13 -15.49 -1.98
CA PHE A 6 3.52 -15.96 -3.31
C PHE A 6 4.42 -14.92 -3.98
N PRO A 7 5.57 -15.32 -4.50
CA PRO A 7 6.43 -14.42 -5.25
C PRO A 7 5.83 -14.12 -6.64
N PRO A 8 6.04 -12.93 -7.19
CA PRO A 8 5.67 -12.62 -8.56
C PRO A 8 6.58 -13.34 -9.56
N SER A 9 6.05 -13.56 -10.77
CA SER A 9 6.85 -14.01 -11.92
C SER A 9 7.99 -13.03 -12.23
N ALA A 10 9.02 -13.50 -12.92
CA ALA A 10 10.18 -12.68 -13.29
C ALA A 10 9.78 -11.39 -14.03
N ALA A 11 8.74 -11.44 -14.88
CA ALA A 11 8.23 -10.31 -15.62
C ALA A 11 7.55 -9.25 -14.73
N LEU A 12 6.89 -9.66 -13.64
CA LEU A 12 6.18 -8.76 -12.72
C LEU A 12 7.00 -8.35 -11.50
N LYS A 13 8.10 -9.05 -11.20
CA LYS A 13 8.98 -8.75 -10.07
C LYS A 13 9.45 -7.28 -9.98
N PRO A 14 9.69 -6.53 -11.07
CA PRO A 14 10.00 -5.11 -10.98
C PRO A 14 8.85 -4.23 -10.50
N PHE A 15 7.61 -4.72 -10.49
CA PHE A 15 6.40 -3.94 -10.27
C PHE A 15 5.58 -4.44 -9.07
N VAL A 16 5.58 -5.75 -8.83
CA VAL A 16 4.86 -6.41 -7.73
C VAL A 16 5.87 -6.89 -6.70
N GLN A 17 5.63 -6.56 -5.42
CA GLN A 17 6.48 -7.03 -4.34
C GLN A 17 6.19 -8.50 -4.02
N TYR A 18 4.92 -8.80 -3.81
CA TYR A 18 4.40 -10.15 -3.54
C TYR A 18 2.87 -10.16 -3.64
N TYR A 19 2.33 -11.38 -3.75
CA TYR A 19 0.94 -11.68 -3.47
C TYR A 19 0.84 -12.34 -2.11
N TRP A 20 -0.27 -12.15 -1.41
CA TRP A 20 -0.48 -12.79 -0.13
C TRP A 20 -1.95 -13.01 0.15
N THR A 21 -2.25 -14.00 0.96
CA THR A 21 -3.61 -14.23 1.48
C THR A 21 -3.67 -13.85 2.94
N CYS A 22 -4.82 -13.35 3.36
CA CYS A 22 -5.17 -13.23 4.76
C CYS A 22 -6.54 -13.86 4.98
N ARG A 23 -6.65 -14.61 6.08
CA ARG A 23 -7.92 -15.19 6.53
C ARG A 23 -8.19 -14.74 7.95
N HIS A 24 -9.45 -14.39 8.21
CA HIS A 24 -9.89 -13.98 9.53
C HIS A 24 -10.69 -15.13 10.17
N PRO A 25 -10.16 -15.76 11.24
CA PRO A 25 -10.83 -16.89 11.90
C PRO A 25 -12.07 -16.42 12.71
N ASP A 26 -12.11 -15.16 13.11
CA ASP A 26 -13.16 -14.55 13.92
C ASP A 26 -13.55 -13.17 13.38
N ASP A 27 -14.69 -12.65 13.84
CA ASP A 27 -15.08 -11.26 13.58
C ASP A 27 -14.06 -10.32 14.22
N VAL A 28 -13.52 -9.37 13.44
CA VAL A 28 -12.51 -8.44 13.93
C VAL A 28 -12.72 -7.04 13.36
N LEU A 29 -12.39 -6.02 14.16
CA LEU A 29 -12.25 -4.63 13.74
C LEU A 29 -10.76 -4.31 13.62
N GLU A 30 -10.20 -4.47 12.43
CA GLU A 30 -8.77 -4.30 12.18
C GLU A 30 -8.41 -2.85 11.88
N VAL A 31 -7.29 -2.38 12.44
CA VAL A 31 -6.70 -1.07 12.09
C VAL A 31 -5.91 -1.23 10.80
N MET A 32 -6.25 -0.42 9.80
CA MET A 32 -5.52 -0.38 8.54
C MET A 32 -4.32 0.55 8.66
N TYR A 33 -3.13 -0.01 8.53
CA TYR A 33 -1.89 0.76 8.57
C TYR A 33 -1.49 1.23 7.16
N PRO A 34 -0.86 2.42 7.05
CA PRO A 34 -0.28 2.88 5.79
C PRO A 34 0.73 1.87 5.27
N SER A 35 0.47 1.25 4.12
CA SER A 35 1.39 0.26 3.53
C SER A 35 2.58 0.90 2.83
N GLY A 36 2.46 2.15 2.41
CA GLY A 36 3.43 2.82 1.54
C GLY A 36 3.37 2.35 0.08
N SER A 37 2.29 1.68 -0.29
CA SER A 37 2.07 1.08 -1.62
C SER A 37 0.59 1.13 -2.00
N ILE A 38 0.30 1.06 -3.28
CA ILE A 38 -1.04 0.73 -3.78
C ILE A 38 -1.20 -0.80 -3.69
N GLU A 39 -2.39 -1.25 -3.34
CA GLU A 39 -2.73 -2.67 -3.24
C GLU A 39 -4.01 -2.98 -4.02
N LEU A 40 -4.04 -4.13 -4.68
CA LEU A 40 -5.26 -4.70 -5.22
C LEU A 40 -5.71 -5.81 -4.28
N CYS A 41 -6.86 -5.61 -3.64
CA CYS A 41 -7.46 -6.56 -2.72
C CYS A 41 -8.63 -7.27 -3.40
N ILE A 42 -8.64 -8.59 -3.36
CA ILE A 42 -9.65 -9.45 -3.96
C ILE A 42 -10.26 -10.29 -2.84
N ASP A 43 -11.52 -10.02 -2.50
CA ASP A 43 -12.26 -10.86 -1.57
C ASP A 43 -12.66 -12.16 -2.27
N ILE A 44 -12.04 -13.26 -1.87
CA ILE A 44 -12.28 -14.60 -2.42
C ILE A 44 -13.18 -15.43 -1.52
N SER A 45 -13.87 -14.78 -0.57
CA SER A 45 -14.87 -15.38 0.33
C SER A 45 -16.28 -14.87 0.01
N ASP A 46 -17.29 -15.49 0.60
CA ASP A 46 -18.69 -15.03 0.53
C ASP A 46 -19.03 -13.97 1.59
N CYS A 47 -18.01 -13.49 2.33
CA CYS A 47 -18.20 -12.52 3.39
C CYS A 47 -18.35 -11.09 2.85
N THR A 48 -18.95 -10.23 3.66
CA THR A 48 -19.03 -8.80 3.41
C THR A 48 -18.08 -8.08 4.36
N THR A 49 -17.22 -7.23 3.81
CA THR A 49 -16.34 -6.35 4.57
C THR A 49 -16.93 -4.95 4.61
N VAL A 50 -16.86 -4.31 5.78
CA VAL A 50 -17.25 -2.90 5.95
C VAL A 50 -16.04 -2.10 6.42
N ARG A 51 -15.80 -0.97 5.77
CA ARG A 51 -14.73 -0.05 6.16
C ARG A 51 -15.30 1.15 6.88
N HIS A 52 -14.65 1.53 7.99
CA HIS A 52 -15.02 2.66 8.83
C HIS A 52 -13.95 3.75 8.78
N ARG A 53 -14.37 4.98 8.53
CA ARG A 53 -13.53 6.17 8.54
C ARG A 53 -14.26 7.31 9.27
N GLY A 54 -13.91 7.54 10.53
CA GLY A 54 -14.72 8.38 11.41
C GLY A 54 -16.14 7.79 11.53
N ASP A 55 -17.14 8.63 11.32
CA ASP A 55 -18.55 8.23 11.37
C ASP A 55 -19.08 7.63 10.04
N GLN A 56 -18.25 7.61 9.00
CA GLN A 56 -18.63 7.04 7.72
C GLN A 56 -18.34 5.55 7.67
N SER A 57 -19.29 4.80 7.11
CA SER A 57 -19.16 3.36 6.87
C SER A 57 -19.47 3.08 5.41
N MET A 58 -18.65 2.25 4.76
CA MET A 58 -18.85 1.84 3.39
C MET A 58 -18.64 0.34 3.23
N GLN A 59 -19.46 -0.29 2.43
CA GLN A 59 -19.25 -1.68 2.03
C GLN A 59 -18.05 -1.74 1.06
N VAL A 60 -17.16 -2.68 1.30
CA VAL A 60 -15.98 -2.91 0.45
C VAL A 60 -16.38 -3.74 -0.77
N PRO A 61 -16.00 -3.34 -1.99
CA PRO A 61 -16.23 -4.16 -3.18
C PRO A 61 -15.39 -5.44 -3.17
N LYS A 62 -15.83 -6.46 -3.91
CA LYS A 62 -15.12 -7.74 -4.02
C LYS A 62 -13.75 -7.63 -4.68
N LEU A 63 -13.61 -6.70 -5.60
CA LEU A 63 -12.37 -6.31 -6.26
C LEU A 63 -12.09 -4.85 -5.96
N GLU A 64 -11.11 -4.59 -5.10
CA GLU A 64 -10.86 -3.28 -4.54
C GLU A 64 -9.44 -2.81 -4.83
N LEU A 65 -9.29 -1.59 -5.35
CA LEU A 65 -8.01 -0.90 -5.38
C LEU A 65 -7.87 -0.01 -4.16
N LEU A 66 -6.87 -0.31 -3.35
CA LEU A 66 -6.50 0.45 -2.16
C LEU A 66 -5.35 1.38 -2.52
N GLY A 67 -5.58 2.68 -2.44
CA GLY A 67 -4.52 3.68 -2.52
C GLY A 67 -3.70 3.78 -1.24
N HIS A 68 -2.81 4.76 -1.17
CA HIS A 68 -2.08 5.04 0.05
C HIS A 68 -3.01 5.55 1.16
N TRP A 69 -3.11 4.81 2.25
CA TRP A 69 -3.77 5.29 3.45
C TRP A 69 -2.83 6.18 4.25
N THR A 70 -3.27 7.39 4.55
CA THR A 70 -2.50 8.36 5.36
C THR A 70 -3.31 8.91 6.53
N ILE A 71 -4.49 8.34 6.76
CA ILE A 71 -5.45 8.69 7.81
C ILE A 71 -5.92 7.42 8.52
N PRO A 72 -6.34 7.51 9.79
CA PRO A 72 -6.86 6.36 10.52
C PRO A 72 -8.07 5.74 9.83
N THR A 73 -8.00 4.46 9.57
CA THR A 73 -9.07 3.69 8.93
C THR A 73 -9.16 2.32 9.60
N ARG A 74 -10.37 1.79 9.72
CA ARG A 74 -10.62 0.46 10.27
C ARG A 74 -11.45 -0.36 9.31
N ALA A 75 -11.24 -1.68 9.31
CA ALA A 75 -12.04 -2.63 8.54
C ALA A 75 -12.73 -3.60 9.50
N ALA A 76 -14.06 -3.69 9.42
CA ALA A 76 -14.83 -4.74 10.08
C ALA A 76 -14.86 -5.96 9.16
N LEU A 77 -14.14 -6.98 9.55
CA LEU A 77 -13.95 -8.22 8.81
C LEU A 77 -14.72 -9.33 9.52
N LYS A 78 -15.48 -10.10 8.75
CA LYS A 78 -16.27 -11.22 9.28
C LYS A 78 -15.45 -12.50 9.34
N LYS A 79 -15.81 -13.37 10.27
CA LYS A 79 -15.28 -14.73 10.35
C LYS A 79 -15.36 -15.42 8.98
N GLY A 80 -14.25 -16.01 8.56
CA GLY A 80 -14.13 -16.66 7.27
C GLY A 80 -13.77 -15.74 6.11
N ASN A 81 -13.78 -14.40 6.31
CA ASN A 81 -13.31 -13.48 5.27
C ASN A 81 -11.89 -13.85 4.85
N THR A 82 -11.70 -14.00 3.55
CA THR A 82 -10.43 -14.40 2.94
C THR A 82 -10.16 -13.50 1.75
N CYS A 83 -9.01 -12.83 1.76
CA CYS A 83 -8.58 -11.96 0.67
C CYS A 83 -7.29 -12.44 0.04
N LEU A 84 -7.21 -12.32 -1.29
CA LEU A 84 -5.97 -12.38 -2.06
C LEU A 84 -5.54 -10.92 -2.35
N ILE A 85 -4.35 -10.53 -1.90
CA ILE A 85 -3.88 -9.15 -1.99
C ILE A 85 -2.60 -9.10 -2.82
N THR A 86 -2.56 -8.19 -3.78
CA THR A 86 -1.37 -7.84 -4.56
C THR A 86 -0.77 -6.56 -3.99
N ARG A 87 0.48 -6.61 -3.54
CA ARG A 87 1.22 -5.41 -3.15
C ARG A 87 2.14 -4.97 -4.26
N PHE A 88 1.90 -3.79 -4.80
CA PHE A 88 2.77 -3.19 -5.80
C PHE A 88 3.98 -2.51 -5.14
N HIS A 89 5.06 -2.32 -5.92
CA HIS A 89 6.08 -1.36 -5.51
C HIS A 89 5.48 0.07 -5.51
N PRO A 90 5.95 0.99 -4.63
CA PRO A 90 5.34 2.31 -4.46
C PRO A 90 5.13 3.08 -5.76
N TYR A 91 6.05 2.94 -6.71
CA TYR A 91 6.06 3.60 -8.01
C TYR A 91 5.30 2.84 -9.11
N ALA A 92 4.86 1.62 -8.85
CA ALA A 92 4.43 0.71 -9.92
C ALA A 92 2.91 0.71 -10.14
N GLY A 93 2.11 1.06 -9.13
CA GLY A 93 0.64 1.07 -9.27
C GLY A 93 0.17 1.89 -10.47
N ALA A 94 0.78 3.06 -10.69
CA ALA A 94 0.47 3.93 -11.82
C ALA A 94 0.71 3.30 -13.22
N LEU A 95 1.41 2.18 -13.31
CA LEU A 95 1.61 1.47 -14.58
C LEU A 95 0.42 0.58 -14.95
N PHE A 96 -0.35 0.15 -13.99
CA PHE A 96 -1.47 -0.76 -14.21
C PHE A 96 -2.80 -0.04 -14.32
N PHE A 97 -2.88 1.21 -13.82
CA PHE A 97 -4.12 1.97 -13.76
C PHE A 97 -4.03 3.25 -14.60
N PRO A 98 -5.11 3.63 -15.32
CA PRO A 98 -5.08 4.78 -16.24
C PRO A 98 -4.95 6.12 -15.50
N ASN A 99 -5.41 6.18 -14.27
CA ASN A 99 -5.47 7.37 -13.44
C ASN A 99 -4.10 7.74 -12.84
N SER A 100 -4.00 8.97 -12.32
CA SER A 100 -2.88 9.35 -11.45
C SER A 100 -2.97 8.60 -10.12
N ALA A 101 -1.83 8.15 -9.59
CA ALA A 101 -1.81 7.47 -8.30
C ALA A 101 -2.40 8.31 -7.15
N SER A 102 -2.36 9.65 -7.27
CA SER A 102 -2.94 10.56 -6.27
C SER A 102 -4.46 10.50 -6.18
N GLU A 103 -5.14 10.09 -7.25
CA GLU A 103 -6.61 9.94 -7.26
C GLU A 103 -7.07 8.80 -6.35
N PHE A 104 -6.19 7.84 -6.08
CA PHE A 104 -6.47 6.70 -5.20
C PHE A 104 -6.09 6.95 -3.74
N THR A 105 -5.39 8.05 -3.42
CA THR A 105 -4.90 8.31 -2.05
C THR A 105 -6.07 8.50 -1.08
N ASN A 106 -6.07 7.70 0.01
CA ASN A 106 -7.17 7.60 0.97
C ASN A 106 -8.50 7.16 0.37
N GLN A 107 -8.45 6.45 -0.76
CA GLN A 107 -9.63 5.91 -1.41
C GLN A 107 -9.60 4.38 -1.44
N SER A 108 -10.80 3.83 -1.35
CA SER A 108 -11.16 2.47 -1.66
C SER A 108 -11.99 2.54 -2.93
N VAL A 109 -11.44 2.08 -4.04
CA VAL A 109 -12.06 2.22 -5.36
C VAL A 109 -12.49 0.86 -5.86
N ASP A 110 -13.75 0.74 -6.27
CA ASP A 110 -14.21 -0.45 -6.97
C ASP A 110 -13.42 -0.61 -8.28
N PHE A 111 -12.84 -1.77 -8.46
CA PHE A 111 -12.08 -2.07 -9.67
C PHE A 111 -12.93 -1.99 -10.93
N HIS A 112 -14.25 -2.17 -10.76
CA HIS A 112 -15.22 -1.99 -11.84
C HIS A 112 -15.30 -0.55 -12.35
N ASP A 113 -15.15 0.42 -11.46
CA ASP A 113 -15.14 1.86 -11.83
C ASP A 113 -13.94 2.23 -12.71
N ILE A 114 -12.85 1.42 -12.64
CA ILE A 114 -11.62 1.65 -13.41
C ILE A 114 -11.66 0.89 -14.75
N PHE A 115 -12.11 -0.36 -14.76
CA PHE A 115 -11.98 -1.29 -15.89
C PHE A 115 -13.32 -1.75 -16.49
N GLY A 116 -14.45 -1.30 -15.94
CA GLY A 116 -15.79 -1.68 -16.41
C GLY A 116 -15.98 -3.20 -16.45
N ARG A 117 -16.54 -3.71 -17.54
CA ARG A 117 -16.80 -5.15 -17.72
C ARG A 117 -15.56 -6.04 -17.63
N GLY A 118 -14.37 -5.49 -17.89
CA GLY A 118 -13.13 -6.23 -17.77
C GLY A 118 -12.82 -6.73 -16.36
N SER A 119 -13.28 -5.99 -15.33
CA SER A 119 -13.12 -6.37 -13.93
C SER A 119 -14.03 -7.54 -13.53
N ALA A 120 -15.28 -7.54 -13.98
CA ALA A 120 -16.21 -8.64 -13.71
C ALA A 120 -15.66 -9.96 -14.28
N ASN A 121 -15.22 -9.94 -15.55
CA ASN A 121 -14.59 -11.11 -16.17
C ASN A 121 -13.35 -11.60 -15.39
N LEU A 122 -12.53 -10.67 -14.87
CA LEU A 122 -11.38 -11.05 -14.05
C LEU A 122 -11.82 -11.75 -12.77
N TYR A 123 -12.83 -11.20 -12.06
CA TYR A 123 -13.31 -11.78 -10.82
C TYR A 123 -13.85 -13.19 -11.03
N ASP A 124 -14.71 -13.39 -12.05
CA ASP A 124 -15.29 -14.68 -12.38
C ASP A 124 -14.19 -15.70 -12.72
N CYS A 125 -13.24 -15.34 -13.58
CA CYS A 125 -12.09 -16.18 -13.91
C CYS A 125 -11.24 -16.55 -12.68
N LEU A 126 -11.10 -15.64 -11.71
CA LEU A 126 -10.38 -15.91 -10.47
C LEU A 126 -11.16 -16.90 -9.60
N MET A 127 -12.49 -16.72 -9.49
CA MET A 127 -13.31 -17.58 -8.64
C MET A 127 -13.44 -19.02 -9.17
N GLU A 128 -13.37 -19.21 -10.47
CA GLU A 128 -13.33 -20.53 -11.11
C GLU A 128 -12.04 -21.32 -10.81
N GLN A 129 -10.99 -20.65 -10.36
CA GLN A 129 -9.71 -21.32 -10.12
C GLN A 129 -9.72 -22.13 -8.83
N PRO A 130 -9.25 -23.42 -8.87
CA PRO A 130 -9.35 -24.34 -7.73
C PRO A 130 -8.35 -24.01 -6.59
N THR A 131 -7.26 -23.32 -6.87
CA THR A 131 -6.22 -23.01 -5.87
C THR A 131 -5.79 -21.56 -5.92
N ILE A 132 -5.25 -21.06 -4.82
CA ILE A 132 -4.70 -19.68 -4.74
C ILE A 132 -3.59 -19.48 -5.77
N GLN A 133 -2.73 -20.47 -5.99
CA GLN A 133 -1.67 -20.35 -7.01
C GLN A 133 -2.24 -20.16 -8.42
N HIS A 134 -3.32 -20.86 -8.78
CA HIS A 134 -3.97 -20.66 -10.07
C HIS A 134 -4.65 -19.28 -10.16
N LYS A 135 -5.24 -18.79 -9.05
CA LYS A 135 -5.78 -17.42 -8.98
C LYS A 135 -4.66 -16.39 -9.20
N VAL A 136 -3.49 -16.57 -8.57
CA VAL A 136 -2.31 -15.71 -8.79
C VAL A 136 -1.89 -15.73 -10.25
N ASN A 137 -1.85 -16.90 -10.91
CA ASN A 137 -1.48 -16.99 -12.32
C ASN A 137 -2.45 -16.23 -13.26
N VAL A 138 -3.76 -16.33 -13.00
CA VAL A 138 -4.78 -15.57 -13.75
C VAL A 138 -4.59 -14.06 -13.55
N LEU A 139 -4.37 -13.65 -12.30
CA LEU A 139 -4.11 -12.25 -11.96
C LEU A 139 -2.85 -11.72 -12.63
N GLU A 140 -1.77 -12.49 -12.68
CA GLU A 140 -0.53 -12.11 -13.37
C GLU A 140 -0.74 -11.90 -14.87
N GLN A 141 -1.52 -12.77 -15.51
CA GLN A 141 -1.84 -12.59 -16.94
C GLN A 141 -2.62 -11.29 -17.20
N PHE A 142 -3.55 -10.95 -16.30
CA PHE A 142 -4.27 -9.68 -16.39
C PHE A 142 -3.31 -8.48 -16.22
N LEU A 143 -2.44 -8.51 -15.23
CA LEU A 143 -1.47 -7.45 -14.98
C LEU A 143 -0.48 -7.29 -16.13
N LEU A 144 0.01 -8.38 -16.71
CA LEU A 144 0.92 -8.34 -17.88
C LEU A 144 0.25 -7.70 -19.09
N LYS A 145 -1.02 -7.98 -19.36
CA LYS A 145 -1.79 -7.29 -20.40
C LYS A 145 -1.88 -5.78 -20.13
N GLY A 146 -2.13 -5.40 -18.89
CA GLY A 146 -2.17 -3.98 -18.47
C GLY A 146 -0.86 -3.25 -18.75
N LEU A 147 0.29 -3.88 -18.46
CA LEU A 147 1.62 -3.30 -18.74
C LEU A 147 1.86 -3.06 -20.23
N THR A 148 1.44 -3.97 -21.10
CA THR A 148 1.65 -3.82 -22.56
C THR A 148 0.79 -2.70 -23.15
N MET A 149 -0.33 -2.37 -22.53
CA MET A 149 -1.22 -1.31 -23.00
C MET A 149 -0.85 0.07 -22.47
N ASN A 150 0.00 0.15 -21.45
CA ASN A 150 0.36 1.41 -20.81
C ASN A 150 1.48 2.14 -21.58
N ARG A 151 1.19 3.39 -22.01
CA ARG A 151 2.12 4.26 -22.76
C ARG A 151 2.94 5.20 -21.87
N ARG A 152 2.97 5.00 -20.55
CA ARG A 152 3.75 5.88 -19.66
C ARG A 152 5.25 5.75 -19.94
N SER A 153 5.95 6.88 -19.85
CA SER A 153 7.38 6.96 -20.18
C SER A 153 8.25 6.07 -19.26
N HIS A 154 9.01 5.16 -19.84
CA HIS A 154 9.98 4.34 -19.13
C HIS A 154 11.08 5.16 -18.43
N GLN A 155 11.40 6.35 -18.95
CA GLN A 155 12.38 7.25 -18.31
C GLN A 155 11.88 7.71 -16.94
N ASN A 156 10.62 8.11 -16.83
CA ASN A 156 10.03 8.51 -15.56
C ASN A 156 9.91 7.33 -14.59
N LEU A 157 9.67 6.12 -15.06
CA LEU A 157 9.64 4.93 -14.23
C LEU A 157 10.98 4.68 -13.53
N ASN A 158 12.09 4.69 -14.27
CA ASN A 158 13.41 4.49 -13.68
C ASN A 158 13.77 5.63 -12.71
N LEU A 159 13.46 6.86 -13.08
CA LEU A 159 13.70 8.01 -12.22
C LEU A 159 12.95 7.90 -10.89
N ILE A 160 11.63 7.69 -10.93
CA ILE A 160 10.83 7.58 -9.71
C ILE A 160 11.18 6.36 -8.87
N LYS A 161 11.54 5.24 -9.49
CA LYS A 161 12.05 4.05 -8.80
C LYS A 161 13.29 4.36 -7.98
N HIS A 162 14.28 5.03 -8.59
CA HIS A 162 15.51 5.41 -7.90
C HIS A 162 15.25 6.43 -6.78
N MET A 163 14.37 7.41 -7.01
CA MET A 163 13.97 8.36 -5.97
C MET A 163 13.27 7.66 -4.80
N CYS A 164 12.32 6.75 -5.06
CA CYS A 164 11.65 5.97 -4.00
C CYS A 164 12.65 5.13 -3.19
N TYR A 165 13.62 4.50 -3.87
CA TYR A 165 14.68 3.77 -3.20
C TYR A 165 15.52 4.70 -2.32
N HIS A 166 15.94 5.86 -2.86
CA HIS A 166 16.72 6.84 -2.14
C HIS A 166 16.01 7.36 -0.88
N VAL A 167 14.73 7.75 -1.02
CA VAL A 167 13.90 8.16 0.12
C VAL A 167 13.75 7.05 1.16
N SER A 168 13.65 5.79 0.72
CA SER A 168 13.50 4.64 1.62
C SER A 168 14.80 4.24 2.33
N ALA A 169 15.96 4.48 1.71
CA ALA A 169 17.28 4.15 2.24
C ALA A 169 17.87 5.28 3.10
N GLY A 170 17.28 6.48 3.05
CA GLY A 170 17.74 7.66 3.77
C GLY A 170 17.76 7.43 5.28
N ASN A 171 18.91 7.77 5.91
CA ASN A 171 19.09 7.68 7.35
C ASN A 171 18.47 8.91 8.03
N ASN A 172 17.26 8.72 8.56
CA ASN A 172 16.63 9.55 9.61
C ASN A 172 16.24 11.00 9.27
N LEU A 173 16.79 11.62 8.24
CA LEU A 173 16.38 12.96 7.81
C LEU A 173 16.09 12.92 6.31
N PHE A 174 14.98 13.51 5.92
CA PHE A 174 14.60 13.67 4.52
C PHE A 174 14.51 15.16 4.19
N ASP A 175 15.27 15.56 3.18
CA ASP A 175 15.17 16.86 2.57
C ASP A 175 14.90 16.71 1.07
N ILE A 176 13.87 17.39 0.56
CA ILE A 176 13.56 17.38 -0.87
C ILE A 176 14.64 18.13 -1.68
N GLY A 177 15.36 19.07 -1.05
CA GLY A 177 16.50 19.76 -1.64
C GLY A 177 17.62 18.79 -2.03
N ASP A 178 17.84 17.75 -1.23
CA ASP A 178 18.84 16.70 -1.55
C ASP A 178 18.44 15.92 -2.80
N LEU A 179 17.13 15.59 -2.96
CA LEU A 179 16.65 14.98 -4.19
C LEU A 179 16.78 15.93 -5.38
N SER A 180 16.46 17.20 -5.20
CA SER A 180 16.59 18.25 -6.22
C SER A 180 18.04 18.33 -6.73
N SER A 181 18.99 18.46 -5.82
CA SER A 181 20.41 18.56 -6.12
C SER A 181 20.97 17.29 -6.78
N ARG A 182 20.56 16.11 -6.27
CA ARG A 182 21.06 14.81 -6.75
C ARG A 182 20.57 14.47 -8.16
N TYR A 183 19.30 14.77 -8.46
CA TYR A 183 18.68 14.37 -9.72
C TYR A 183 18.59 15.51 -10.75
N GLY A 184 18.94 16.74 -10.39
CA GLY A 184 18.93 17.88 -11.30
C GLY A 184 17.55 18.38 -11.68
N PHE A 185 16.53 18.10 -10.86
CA PHE A 185 15.13 18.54 -11.08
C PHE A 185 14.69 19.49 -9.97
N SER A 186 13.80 20.44 -10.32
CA SER A 186 13.21 21.31 -9.30
C SER A 186 12.34 20.50 -8.32
N GLU A 187 12.27 20.93 -7.07
CA GLU A 187 11.42 20.33 -6.04
C GLU A 187 9.96 20.18 -6.50
N ARG A 188 9.43 21.22 -7.19
CA ARG A 188 8.07 21.19 -7.76
C ARG A 188 7.88 20.06 -8.75
N TYR A 189 8.86 19.80 -9.61
CA TYR A 189 8.81 18.67 -10.56
C TYR A 189 8.83 17.33 -9.82
N ILE A 190 9.70 17.18 -8.83
CA ILE A 190 9.80 15.97 -8.00
C ILE A 190 8.48 15.70 -7.27
N GLN A 191 7.88 16.73 -6.65
CA GLN A 191 6.56 16.62 -6.01
C GLN A 191 5.48 16.17 -7.00
N LYS A 192 5.44 16.76 -8.20
CA LYS A 192 4.49 16.37 -9.26
C LYS A 192 4.70 14.92 -9.70
N LEU A 193 5.94 14.50 -9.85
CA LEU A 193 6.30 13.15 -10.24
C LEU A 193 5.84 12.13 -9.16
N PHE A 194 6.15 12.39 -7.89
CA PHE A 194 5.71 11.55 -6.78
C PHE A 194 4.17 11.49 -6.69
N ASN A 195 3.46 12.61 -6.77
CA ASN A 195 2.01 12.60 -6.75
C ASN A 195 1.42 11.78 -7.90
N SER A 196 1.99 11.88 -9.10
CA SER A 196 1.49 11.14 -10.27
C SER A 196 1.77 9.64 -10.20
N TRP A 197 2.93 9.22 -9.67
CA TRP A 197 3.40 7.85 -9.71
C TRP A 197 3.20 7.09 -8.40
N VAL A 198 3.42 7.77 -7.28
CA VAL A 198 3.33 7.18 -5.94
C VAL A 198 1.99 7.51 -5.28
N GLY A 199 1.40 8.67 -5.61
CA GLY A 199 0.12 9.12 -5.07
C GLY A 199 0.25 10.08 -3.88
N ILE A 200 1.43 10.22 -3.31
CA ILE A 200 1.72 11.10 -2.16
C ILE A 200 3.01 11.85 -2.39
N THR A 201 3.23 12.95 -1.67
CA THR A 201 4.47 13.73 -1.77
C THR A 201 5.68 12.95 -1.26
N PRO A 202 6.91 13.31 -1.67
CA PRO A 202 8.14 12.69 -1.16
C PRO A 202 8.23 12.72 0.37
N GLN A 203 7.89 13.85 0.99
CA GLN A 203 7.89 14.00 2.45
C GLN A 203 6.89 13.04 3.12
N LYS A 204 5.68 12.92 2.55
CA LYS A 204 4.67 12.02 3.08
C LYS A 204 5.08 10.56 2.90
N PHE A 205 5.69 10.23 1.76
CA PHE A 205 6.22 8.90 1.50
C PHE A 205 7.33 8.53 2.51
N PHE A 206 8.25 9.45 2.78
CA PHE A 206 9.26 9.26 3.83
C PHE A 206 8.63 9.04 5.21
N ALA A 207 7.65 9.88 5.58
CA ALA A 207 6.96 9.74 6.86
C ALA A 207 6.25 8.38 7.00
N VAL A 208 5.60 7.88 5.93
CA VAL A 208 5.00 6.53 5.92
C VAL A 208 6.06 5.44 6.05
N ARG A 209 7.21 5.58 5.38
CA ARG A 209 8.32 4.61 5.50
C ARG A 209 8.89 4.59 6.92
N ARG A 210 9.09 5.75 7.52
CA ARG A 210 9.54 5.91 8.91
C ARG A 210 8.54 5.28 9.89
N PHE A 211 7.25 5.54 9.70
CA PHE A 211 6.19 4.91 10.48
C PHE A 211 6.24 3.38 10.39
N ASN A 212 6.33 2.81 9.18
CA ASN A 212 6.37 1.36 9.00
C ASN A 212 7.59 0.72 9.69
N LYS A 213 8.76 1.36 9.61
CA LYS A 213 9.96 0.93 10.34
C LYS A 213 9.72 0.95 11.85
N SER A 214 9.10 2.01 12.37
CA SER A 214 8.80 2.12 13.80
C SER A 214 7.75 1.09 14.27
N LEU A 215 6.76 0.79 13.43
CA LEU A 215 5.76 -0.25 13.72
C LEU A 215 6.39 -1.65 13.75
N GLU A 216 7.33 -1.94 12.84
CA GLU A 216 8.08 -3.19 12.83
C GLU A 216 8.90 -3.36 14.11
N LEU A 217 9.70 -2.34 14.46
CA LEU A 217 10.51 -2.35 15.69
C LEU A 217 9.63 -2.47 16.95
N LEU A 218 8.48 -1.78 16.98
CA LEU A 218 7.55 -1.85 18.09
C LEU A 218 7.02 -3.27 18.35
N ARG A 219 6.84 -4.05 17.28
CA ARG A 219 6.33 -5.43 17.33
C ARG A 219 7.42 -6.49 17.54
N SER A 220 8.63 -6.24 17.02
CA SER A 220 9.71 -7.23 16.99
C SER A 220 10.74 -7.04 18.10
N SER A 221 10.79 -5.88 18.77
CA SER A 221 11.81 -5.60 19.77
C SER A 221 11.23 -5.25 21.14
N ALA A 222 12.06 -5.43 22.17
CA ALA A 222 11.79 -4.98 23.53
C ALA A 222 12.37 -3.59 23.83
N GLU A 223 12.84 -2.88 22.79
CA GLU A 223 13.46 -1.57 22.95
C GLU A 223 12.50 -0.53 23.58
N PRO A 224 13.06 0.41 24.38
CA PRO A 224 12.31 1.55 24.87
C PRO A 224 11.76 2.40 23.71
N MET A 225 10.59 3.02 23.92
CA MET A 225 9.95 3.89 22.92
C MET A 225 10.84 5.04 22.44
N THR A 226 11.66 5.57 23.32
CA THR A 226 12.65 6.61 23.01
C THR A 226 13.68 6.12 22.01
N SER A 227 14.24 4.90 22.23
CA SER A 227 15.20 4.28 21.31
C SER A 227 14.57 4.04 19.92
N ILE A 228 13.35 3.49 19.88
CA ILE A 228 12.61 3.30 18.62
C ILE A 228 12.38 4.63 17.90
N ALA A 229 11.99 5.68 18.62
CA ALA A 229 11.79 7.00 18.04
C ALA A 229 13.07 7.53 17.38
N PHE A 230 14.19 7.51 18.09
CA PHE A 230 15.47 8.00 17.55
C PHE A 230 16.00 7.13 16.40
N SER A 231 15.94 5.80 16.51
CA SER A 231 16.42 4.88 15.45
C SER A 231 15.58 4.98 14.17
N CYS A 232 14.35 5.50 14.26
CA CYS A 232 13.47 5.76 13.12
C CYS A 232 13.54 7.21 12.60
N GLY A 233 14.34 8.10 13.22
CA GLY A 233 14.53 9.47 12.76
C GLY A 233 13.41 10.43 13.18
N TYR A 234 12.76 10.16 14.28
CA TYR A 234 11.91 11.14 14.93
C TYR A 234 12.78 12.11 15.76
N TYR A 235 12.35 13.36 15.80
CA TYR A 235 13.04 14.38 16.59
C TYR A 235 13.03 14.07 18.08
N ASP A 236 11.87 13.63 18.58
CA ASP A 236 11.67 13.20 19.95
C ASP A 236 10.52 12.18 20.05
N GLN A 237 10.28 11.67 21.26
CA GLN A 237 9.21 10.72 21.52
C GLN A 237 7.81 11.34 21.32
N ALA A 238 7.63 12.63 21.59
CA ALA A 238 6.35 13.30 21.41
C ALA A 238 5.97 13.40 19.92
N HIS A 239 6.94 13.74 19.07
CA HIS A 239 6.79 13.72 17.62
C HIS A 239 6.42 12.31 17.12
N PHE A 240 7.13 11.28 17.61
CA PHE A 240 6.82 9.87 17.29
C PHE A 240 5.37 9.52 17.64
N ILE A 241 4.94 9.77 18.88
CA ILE A 241 3.58 9.45 19.35
C ILE A 241 2.53 10.21 18.52
N LYS A 242 2.74 11.49 18.23
CA LYS A 242 1.82 12.33 17.48
C LYS A 242 1.66 11.82 16.05
N GLU A 243 2.77 11.54 15.35
CA GLU A 243 2.74 11.03 13.97
C GLU A 243 2.14 9.62 13.92
N PHE A 244 2.52 8.74 14.84
CA PHE A 244 1.97 7.38 14.94
C PHE A 244 0.45 7.40 15.13
N LYS A 245 -0.04 8.23 16.06
CA LYS A 245 -1.48 8.39 16.31
C LYS A 245 -2.20 8.99 15.09
N SER A 246 -1.56 9.86 14.31
CA SER A 246 -2.18 10.43 13.10
C SER A 246 -2.48 9.38 12.03
N TYR A 247 -1.74 8.27 12.01
CA TYR A 247 -1.96 7.18 11.04
C TYR A 247 -2.90 6.08 11.56
N THR A 248 -2.91 5.85 12.87
CA THR A 248 -3.58 4.67 13.46
C THR A 248 -4.80 5.03 14.29
N GLY A 249 -4.90 6.28 14.73
CA GLY A 249 -5.84 6.70 15.78
C GLY A 249 -5.44 6.22 17.19
N LEU A 250 -4.35 5.45 17.31
CA LEU A 250 -3.88 4.83 18.56
C LEU A 250 -2.45 5.29 18.88
N THR A 251 -2.09 5.25 20.16
CA THR A 251 -0.70 5.45 20.57
C THR A 251 0.15 4.20 20.30
N PRO A 252 1.50 4.32 20.18
CA PRO A 252 2.38 3.16 20.04
C PRO A 252 2.18 2.11 21.13
N MET A 253 1.97 2.54 22.38
CA MET A 253 1.70 1.61 23.49
C MET A 253 0.40 0.83 23.32
N GLN A 254 -0.67 1.49 22.87
CA GLN A 254 -1.94 0.82 22.59
C GLN A 254 -1.82 -0.21 21.47
N VAL A 255 -1.02 0.09 20.43
CA VAL A 255 -0.78 -0.87 19.33
C VAL A 255 0.11 -2.03 19.80
N LYS A 256 1.04 -1.81 20.72
CA LYS A 256 1.90 -2.88 21.28
C LYS A 256 1.11 -3.87 22.13
N SER A 257 -0.02 -3.45 22.69
CA SER A 257 -0.89 -4.28 23.55
C SER A 257 -1.99 -5.02 22.78
N LEU A 258 -2.15 -4.77 21.47
CA LEU A 258 -3.05 -5.52 20.57
C LEU A 258 -2.39 -6.82 20.08
#